data_85362941645b63c3c8bce1326e484ed4
#
_entry.id   85362941645b63c3c8bce1326e484ed4
#
_cell.length_a   1.000
_cell.length_b   1.000
_cell.length_c   1.000
_cell.angle_alpha   90.00
_cell.angle_beta   90.00
_cell.angle_gamma   90.00
#
_symmetry.space_group_name_H-M   'P 1'
#
loop_
_entity.id
_entity.type
_entity.pdbx_description
1 polymer ?
#
loop_
_entity_poly.entity_id
_entity_poly.type
_entity_poly.pdbx_seq_one_letter_code
_entity_poly.pdbx_strand_id
1 'polypeptide(L)'
;LQKMLATGVTSCLPTLISASETHLKSCFQALEKGRQNSELAQTMVIGYHLEGPFLSPEEGSRGCHPAGVMRGADLDFFEQLQEAAGGMIRLVTVAPEIEGALSFIEQLSSKGIIVALGHTSAGIDLIRQATDCGALLSTHLGNGTARMLSKHDNPILAQLSEDRLSASFITDGYHLSKEQLQLYLRAKGPDRTILVTDATSAAAAAPGVYGLGPM
;
A
#
# COMPACT_ATOMS: atom_id res chain seq x y z
N LEU A 1 -16.14 -3.68 10.78
CA LEU A 1 -15.68 -2.60 11.67
C LEU A 1 -15.92 -2.91 13.15
N GLN A 2 -17.11 -3.36 13.58
CA GLN A 2 -17.37 -3.67 14.99
C GLN A 2 -16.38 -4.70 15.59
N LYS A 3 -16.03 -5.76 14.83
CA LYS A 3 -15.02 -6.74 15.26
C LYS A 3 -13.62 -6.11 15.36
N MET A 4 -13.27 -5.23 14.44
CA MET A 4 -11.99 -4.50 14.49
C MET A 4 -11.93 -3.57 15.70
N LEU A 5 -13.00 -2.83 15.97
CA LEU A 5 -13.09 -1.95 17.14
C LEU A 5 -12.95 -2.75 18.45
N ALA A 6 -13.58 -3.93 18.55
CA ALA A 6 -13.47 -4.81 19.71
C ALA A 6 -12.03 -5.33 19.95
N THR A 7 -11.16 -5.31 18.95
CA THR A 7 -9.73 -5.67 19.07
C THR A 7 -8.82 -4.46 19.26
N GLY A 8 -9.38 -3.25 19.42
CA GLY A 8 -8.64 -2.02 19.68
C GLY A 8 -8.30 -1.20 18.43
N VAL A 9 -8.73 -1.61 17.24
CA VAL A 9 -8.55 -0.82 16.01
C VAL A 9 -9.60 0.29 15.97
N THR A 10 -9.16 1.53 16.10
CA THR A 10 -10.03 2.71 16.13
C THR A 10 -10.15 3.42 14.80
N SER A 11 -9.20 3.21 13.89
CA SER A 11 -9.20 3.80 12.54
C SER A 11 -8.64 2.83 11.53
N CYS A 12 -9.11 2.90 10.29
CA CYS A 12 -8.59 2.08 9.20
C CYS A 12 -8.67 2.81 7.86
N LEU A 13 -7.86 2.34 6.91
CA LEU A 13 -7.89 2.69 5.51
C LEU A 13 -8.27 1.42 4.72
N PRO A 14 -9.55 1.21 4.38
CA PRO A 14 -9.89 0.13 3.46
C PRO A 14 -9.07 0.23 2.19
N THR A 15 -8.46 -0.89 1.80
CA THR A 15 -7.49 -0.95 0.71
C THR A 15 -8.11 -1.62 -0.51
N LEU A 16 -7.98 -0.98 -1.66
CA LEU A 16 -8.29 -1.60 -2.96
C LEU A 16 -6.98 -1.92 -3.67
N ILE A 17 -6.81 -3.20 -4.00
CA ILE A 17 -5.66 -3.70 -4.76
C ILE A 17 -5.88 -3.55 -6.27
N SER A 18 -4.82 -3.74 -7.06
CA SER A 18 -4.83 -3.62 -8.52
C SER A 18 -5.98 -4.38 -9.18
N ALA A 19 -6.79 -3.66 -9.94
CA ALA A 19 -7.89 -4.20 -10.74
C ALA A 19 -8.17 -3.31 -11.96
N SER A 20 -9.14 -3.67 -12.79
CA SER A 20 -9.56 -2.82 -13.90
C SER A 20 -10.16 -1.51 -13.39
N GLU A 21 -10.06 -0.45 -14.19
CA GLU A 21 -10.61 0.88 -13.86
C GLU A 21 -12.08 0.81 -13.45
N THR A 22 -12.90 0.15 -14.25
CA THR A 22 -14.34 0.00 -13.99
C THR A 22 -14.58 -0.68 -12.64
N HIS A 23 -13.80 -1.72 -12.32
CA HIS A 23 -13.93 -2.43 -11.05
C HIS A 23 -13.52 -1.54 -9.86
N LEU A 24 -12.38 -0.86 -9.95
CA LEU A 24 -11.90 0.05 -8.89
C LEU A 24 -12.92 1.17 -8.63
N LYS A 25 -13.43 1.83 -9.67
CA LYS A 25 -14.47 2.85 -9.54
C LYS A 25 -15.71 2.32 -8.82
N SER A 26 -16.21 1.14 -9.26
CA SER A 26 -17.37 0.50 -8.63
C SER A 26 -17.13 0.17 -7.15
N CYS A 27 -15.94 -0.34 -6.82
CA CYS A 27 -15.58 -0.65 -5.43
C CYS A 27 -15.49 0.62 -4.56
N PHE A 28 -14.84 1.70 -5.04
CA PHE A 28 -14.78 2.96 -4.30
C PHE A 28 -16.16 3.57 -4.07
N GLN A 29 -17.02 3.56 -5.08
CA GLN A 29 -18.42 4.02 -4.94
C GLN A 29 -19.20 3.21 -3.90
N ALA A 30 -19.00 1.88 -3.89
CA ALA A 30 -19.65 1.02 -2.91
C ALA A 30 -19.12 1.24 -1.48
N LEU A 31 -17.79 1.41 -1.32
CA LEU A 31 -17.17 1.75 -0.03
C LEU A 31 -17.68 3.09 0.50
N GLU A 32 -17.70 4.12 -0.33
CA GLU A 32 -18.16 5.46 0.06
C GLU A 32 -19.65 5.48 0.41
N LYS A 33 -20.49 4.79 -0.37
CA LYS A 33 -21.89 4.59 -0.03
C LYS A 33 -22.07 3.88 1.31
N GLY A 34 -21.28 2.83 1.55
CA GLY A 34 -21.29 2.11 2.82
C GLY A 34 -20.84 2.98 3.99
N ARG A 35 -19.81 3.81 3.80
CA ARG A 35 -19.31 4.75 4.81
C ARG A 35 -20.37 5.79 5.16
N GLN A 36 -21.01 6.40 4.17
CA GLN A 36 -22.03 7.42 4.37
C GLN A 36 -23.28 6.91 5.11
N ASN A 37 -23.57 5.62 5.00
CA ASN A 37 -24.74 5.00 5.65
C ASN A 37 -24.45 4.41 7.05
N SER A 38 -23.28 4.67 7.65
CA SER A 38 -22.90 4.12 8.94
C SER A 38 -22.05 5.10 9.75
N GLU A 39 -22.55 5.57 10.89
CA GLU A 39 -21.81 6.44 11.81
C GLU A 39 -20.47 5.80 12.24
N LEU A 40 -20.47 4.50 12.53
CA LEU A 40 -19.25 3.78 12.85
C LEU A 40 -18.25 3.82 11.70
N ALA A 41 -18.71 3.65 10.46
CA ALA A 41 -17.84 3.73 9.30
C ALA A 41 -17.33 5.16 9.05
N GLN A 42 -18.15 6.18 9.25
CA GLN A 42 -17.72 7.58 9.16
C GLN A 42 -16.62 7.91 10.17
N THR A 43 -16.69 7.33 11.37
CA THR A 43 -15.70 7.55 12.42
C THR A 43 -14.41 6.75 12.19
N MET A 44 -14.51 5.47 11.82
CA MET A 44 -13.36 4.57 11.73
C MET A 44 -12.64 4.65 10.38
N VAL A 45 -13.35 4.87 9.28
CA VAL A 45 -12.76 4.95 7.94
C VAL A 45 -12.30 6.38 7.69
N ILE A 46 -11.04 6.65 7.97
CA ILE A 46 -10.42 7.99 7.85
C ILE A 46 -9.98 8.32 6.42
N GLY A 47 -10.06 7.37 5.51
CA GLY A 47 -9.72 7.47 4.10
C GLY A 47 -9.65 6.10 3.46
N TYR A 48 -9.23 6.06 2.20
CA TYR A 48 -8.97 4.82 1.46
C TYR A 48 -7.50 4.72 1.06
N HIS A 49 -7.04 3.50 0.90
CA HIS A 49 -5.74 3.18 0.35
C HIS A 49 -5.92 2.56 -1.04
N LEU A 50 -5.25 3.12 -2.03
CA LEU A 50 -5.12 2.56 -3.37
C LEU A 50 -3.76 1.86 -3.48
N GLU A 51 -3.75 0.54 -3.52
CA GLU A 51 -2.55 -0.27 -3.68
C GLU A 51 -2.46 -0.81 -5.10
N GLY A 52 -1.81 -0.05 -5.94
CA GLY A 52 -1.76 -0.28 -7.39
C GLY A 52 -2.94 0.37 -8.14
N PRO A 53 -2.96 0.29 -9.46
CA PRO A 53 -2.13 -0.55 -10.35
C PRO A 53 -0.75 0.02 -10.71
N PHE A 54 -0.28 1.04 -10.05
CA PHE A 54 0.99 1.74 -10.29
C PHE A 54 2.18 1.02 -9.62
N LEU A 55 2.29 -0.29 -9.83
CA LEU A 55 3.26 -1.17 -9.18
C LEU A 55 4.18 -1.83 -10.22
N SER A 56 5.30 -2.39 -9.75
CA SER A 56 6.21 -3.14 -10.60
C SER A 56 5.51 -4.34 -11.25
N PRO A 57 5.60 -4.54 -12.57
CA PRO A 57 5.07 -5.74 -13.21
C PRO A 57 5.97 -6.96 -13.03
N GLU A 58 7.17 -6.79 -12.46
CA GLU A 58 8.15 -7.86 -12.30
C GLU A 58 7.67 -8.94 -11.35
N GLU A 59 8.01 -10.19 -11.68
CA GLU A 59 7.70 -11.33 -10.83
C GLU A 59 8.37 -11.17 -9.45
N GLY A 60 7.62 -11.49 -8.40
CA GLY A 60 8.05 -11.28 -7.01
C GLY A 60 7.70 -9.89 -6.50
N SER A 61 8.15 -8.81 -7.14
CA SER A 61 7.77 -7.44 -6.77
C SER A 61 6.28 -7.22 -6.91
N ARG A 62 5.69 -7.69 -7.99
CA ARG A 62 4.25 -7.65 -8.24
C ARG A 62 3.43 -8.35 -7.14
N GLY A 63 3.96 -9.38 -6.50
CA GLY A 63 3.21 -10.17 -5.52
C GLY A 63 1.96 -10.81 -6.14
N CYS A 64 0.83 -10.71 -5.45
CA CYS A 64 -0.45 -11.27 -5.90
C CYS A 64 -1.20 -10.37 -6.91
N HIS A 65 -0.71 -9.16 -7.21
CA HIS A 65 -1.41 -8.26 -8.13
C HIS A 65 -1.41 -8.79 -9.57
N PRO A 66 -2.55 -8.74 -10.30
CA PRO A 66 -2.64 -9.26 -11.66
C PRO A 66 -1.79 -8.45 -12.64
N ALA A 67 -0.89 -9.11 -13.37
CA ALA A 67 0.00 -8.42 -14.33
C ALA A 67 -0.75 -7.65 -15.43
N GLY A 68 -1.89 -8.16 -15.88
CA GLY A 68 -2.66 -7.58 -16.98
C GLY A 68 -3.35 -6.24 -16.66
N VAL A 69 -3.32 -5.78 -15.41
CA VAL A 69 -3.89 -4.48 -15.02
C VAL A 69 -2.82 -3.49 -14.55
N MET A 70 -1.54 -3.91 -14.51
CA MET A 70 -0.43 -3.01 -14.18
C MET A 70 -0.28 -1.92 -15.25
N ARG A 71 0.05 -0.72 -14.83
CA ARG A 71 0.20 0.43 -15.72
C ARG A 71 1.23 1.41 -15.18
N GLY A 72 1.75 2.26 -16.07
CA GLY A 72 2.51 3.44 -15.70
C GLY A 72 1.68 4.40 -14.84
N ALA A 73 2.35 5.29 -14.15
CA ALA A 73 1.70 6.30 -13.32
C ALA A 73 0.90 7.29 -14.18
N ASP A 74 -0.36 7.51 -13.83
CA ASP A 74 -1.34 8.26 -14.61
C ASP A 74 -2.23 9.08 -13.67
N LEU A 75 -2.06 10.40 -13.71
CA LEU A 75 -2.79 11.30 -12.83
C LEU A 75 -4.28 11.36 -13.19
N ASP A 76 -4.62 11.36 -14.47
CA ASP A 76 -6.03 11.44 -14.90
C ASP A 76 -6.80 10.19 -14.45
N PHE A 77 -6.16 9.04 -14.52
CA PHE A 77 -6.72 7.80 -13.99
C PHE A 77 -6.92 7.88 -12.46
N PHE A 78 -5.92 8.39 -11.73
CA PHE A 78 -6.04 8.58 -10.28
C PHE A 78 -7.19 9.55 -9.93
N GLU A 79 -7.31 10.68 -10.63
CA GLU A 79 -8.35 11.68 -10.36
C GLU A 79 -9.76 11.10 -10.57
N GLN A 80 -9.94 10.24 -11.56
CA GLN A 80 -11.22 9.54 -11.76
C GLN A 80 -11.53 8.55 -10.63
N LEU A 81 -10.51 7.89 -10.05
CA LEU A 81 -10.70 7.04 -8.87
C LEU A 81 -10.96 7.89 -7.61
N GLN A 82 -10.28 9.03 -7.48
CA GLN A 82 -10.49 9.97 -6.38
C GLN A 82 -11.90 10.53 -6.38
N GLU A 83 -12.44 10.88 -7.55
CA GLU A 83 -13.83 11.28 -7.70
C GLU A 83 -14.79 10.15 -7.28
N ALA A 84 -14.58 8.93 -7.77
CA ALA A 84 -15.39 7.77 -7.41
C ALA A 84 -15.34 7.44 -5.91
N ALA A 85 -14.24 7.77 -5.25
CA ALA A 85 -14.01 7.63 -3.82
C ALA A 85 -14.53 8.81 -2.97
N GLY A 86 -15.20 9.80 -3.58
CA GLY A 86 -15.66 11.00 -2.89
C GLY A 86 -14.53 11.85 -2.30
N GLY A 87 -13.36 11.86 -2.92
CA GLY A 87 -12.17 12.57 -2.44
C GLY A 87 -11.48 11.91 -1.25
N MET A 88 -11.79 10.65 -0.96
CA MET A 88 -11.32 9.97 0.26
C MET A 88 -10.09 9.09 0.09
N ILE A 89 -9.47 8.99 -1.10
CA ILE A 89 -8.17 8.31 -1.23
C ILE A 89 -7.12 9.20 -0.53
N ARG A 90 -6.50 8.68 0.52
CA ARG A 90 -5.50 9.36 1.34
C ARG A 90 -4.11 8.74 1.25
N LEU A 91 -4.04 7.50 0.80
CA LEU A 91 -2.79 6.74 0.68
C LEU A 91 -2.75 6.05 -0.69
N VAL A 92 -1.62 6.16 -1.38
CA VAL A 92 -1.38 5.48 -2.66
C VAL A 92 -0.05 4.77 -2.60
N THR A 93 -0.01 3.48 -2.92
CA THR A 93 1.24 2.73 -3.09
C THR A 93 1.70 2.77 -4.54
N VAL A 94 2.96 3.14 -4.73
CA VAL A 94 3.60 3.32 -6.04
C VAL A 94 4.96 2.61 -6.06
N ALA A 95 5.28 1.95 -7.16
CA ALA A 95 6.63 1.50 -7.46
C ALA A 95 7.37 2.64 -8.22
N PRO A 96 8.46 3.19 -7.70
CA PRO A 96 9.08 4.37 -8.28
C PRO A 96 9.78 4.13 -9.63
N GLU A 97 10.02 2.86 -9.99
CA GLU A 97 10.63 2.47 -11.27
C GLU A 97 9.66 2.44 -12.45
N ILE A 98 8.35 2.52 -12.24
CA ILE A 98 7.41 2.55 -13.37
C ILE A 98 7.41 3.89 -14.09
N GLU A 99 6.98 3.89 -15.34
CA GLU A 99 6.91 5.09 -16.16
C GLU A 99 6.07 6.19 -15.49
N GLY A 100 6.62 7.41 -15.44
CA GLY A 100 5.95 8.59 -14.88
C GLY A 100 5.90 8.66 -13.34
N ALA A 101 6.43 7.66 -12.62
CA ALA A 101 6.25 7.55 -11.17
C ALA A 101 6.74 8.75 -10.38
N LEU A 102 7.94 9.28 -10.64
CA LEU A 102 8.50 10.38 -9.85
C LEU A 102 7.64 11.64 -9.93
N SER A 103 7.21 12.02 -11.15
CA SER A 103 6.31 13.17 -11.34
C SER A 103 4.94 12.92 -10.69
N PHE A 104 4.43 11.70 -10.76
CA PHE A 104 3.17 11.33 -10.12
C PHE A 104 3.25 11.42 -8.59
N ILE A 105 4.35 10.94 -7.98
CA ILE A 105 4.62 11.05 -6.55
C ILE A 105 4.60 12.53 -6.12
N GLU A 106 5.31 13.41 -6.84
CA GLU A 106 5.35 14.84 -6.56
C GLU A 106 3.95 15.48 -6.64
N GLN A 107 3.18 15.15 -7.67
CA GLN A 107 1.83 15.67 -7.87
C GLN A 107 0.86 15.19 -6.77
N LEU A 108 0.90 13.92 -6.37
CA LEU A 108 0.08 13.40 -5.27
C LEU A 108 0.46 14.02 -3.94
N SER A 109 1.76 14.12 -3.65
CA SER A 109 2.30 14.73 -2.44
C SER A 109 1.87 16.20 -2.32
N SER A 110 1.93 16.98 -3.41
CA SER A 110 1.49 18.38 -3.43
C SER A 110 -0.02 18.55 -3.17
N LYS A 111 -0.83 17.52 -3.45
CA LYS A 111 -2.27 17.45 -3.14
C LYS A 111 -2.56 16.96 -1.71
N GLY A 112 -1.54 16.68 -0.90
CA GLY A 112 -1.68 16.17 0.46
C GLY A 112 -2.05 14.68 0.53
N ILE A 113 -1.85 13.93 -0.56
CA ILE A 113 -1.99 12.47 -0.59
C ILE A 113 -0.69 11.86 -0.08
N ILE A 114 -0.75 10.94 0.86
CA ILE A 114 0.42 10.19 1.32
C ILE A 114 0.80 9.18 0.24
N VAL A 115 2.06 9.26 -0.21
CA VAL A 115 2.60 8.27 -1.14
C VAL A 115 3.46 7.29 -0.39
N ALA A 116 3.15 6.01 -0.55
CA ALA A 116 3.94 4.89 -0.04
C ALA A 116 4.66 4.18 -1.19
N LEU A 117 5.86 3.70 -0.91
CA LEU A 117 6.64 2.88 -1.83
C LEU A 117 6.43 1.41 -1.48
N GLY A 118 6.10 0.59 -2.47
CA GLY A 118 5.89 -0.84 -2.28
C GLY A 118 5.73 -1.59 -3.60
N HIS A 119 5.79 -2.91 -3.56
CA HIS A 119 5.73 -3.73 -4.76
C HIS A 119 6.72 -3.27 -5.84
N THR A 120 7.97 -3.08 -5.41
CA THR A 120 9.02 -2.42 -6.18
C THR A 120 10.31 -3.24 -6.23
N SER A 121 11.06 -3.09 -7.32
CA SER A 121 12.44 -3.57 -7.46
C SER A 121 13.47 -2.45 -7.33
N ALA A 122 13.05 -1.22 -7.00
CA ALA A 122 13.89 -0.04 -6.97
C ALA A 122 15.05 -0.14 -5.97
N GLY A 123 16.24 0.26 -6.42
CA GLY A 123 17.43 0.39 -5.60
C GLY A 123 17.52 1.71 -4.85
N ILE A 124 18.64 1.91 -4.15
CA ILE A 124 18.87 3.00 -3.20
C ILE A 124 18.66 4.39 -3.85
N ASP A 125 19.24 4.62 -5.02
CA ASP A 125 19.19 5.95 -5.64
C ASP A 125 17.77 6.33 -6.08
N LEU A 126 17.00 5.37 -6.58
CA LEU A 126 15.64 5.63 -7.02
C LEU A 126 14.67 5.80 -5.83
N ILE A 127 14.85 5.06 -4.75
CA ILE A 127 14.12 5.26 -3.50
C ILE A 127 14.38 6.67 -2.95
N ARG A 128 15.63 7.17 -2.97
CA ARG A 128 15.96 8.54 -2.58
C ARG A 128 15.26 9.57 -3.45
N GLN A 129 15.31 9.41 -4.78
CA GLN A 129 14.60 10.29 -5.70
C GLN A 129 13.09 10.32 -5.44
N ALA A 130 12.47 9.15 -5.22
CA ALA A 130 11.06 9.09 -4.86
C ALA A 130 10.74 9.81 -3.55
N THR A 131 11.63 9.72 -2.57
CA THR A 131 11.51 10.44 -1.30
C THR A 131 11.71 11.96 -1.48
N ASP A 132 12.63 12.38 -2.36
CA ASP A 132 12.80 13.79 -2.74
C ASP A 132 11.54 14.35 -3.41
N CYS A 133 10.81 13.52 -4.17
CA CYS A 133 9.51 13.85 -4.76
C CYS A 133 8.33 13.81 -3.75
N GLY A 134 8.57 13.42 -2.50
CA GLY A 134 7.56 13.48 -1.44
C GLY A 134 6.97 12.14 -0.99
N ALA A 135 7.55 11.00 -1.36
CA ALA A 135 7.17 9.71 -0.75
C ALA A 135 7.54 9.70 0.74
N LEU A 136 6.64 9.20 1.59
CA LEU A 136 6.76 9.26 3.05
C LEU A 136 6.69 7.91 3.75
N LEU A 137 6.28 6.86 3.07
CA LEU A 137 5.97 5.57 3.68
C LEU A 137 6.50 4.40 2.83
N SER A 138 6.80 3.28 3.48
CA SER A 138 7.00 1.98 2.84
C SER A 138 5.81 1.08 3.14
N THR A 139 5.16 0.54 2.11
CA THR A 139 4.03 -0.38 2.25
C THR A 139 4.54 -1.76 2.64
N HIS A 140 4.03 -2.31 3.75
CA HIS A 140 4.34 -3.66 4.29
C HIS A 140 5.76 -4.14 3.95
N LEU A 141 6.76 -3.33 4.33
CA LEU A 141 8.16 -3.50 3.95
C LEU A 141 8.68 -4.92 4.22
N GLY A 142 9.31 -5.51 3.22
CA GLY A 142 9.76 -6.90 3.24
C GLY A 142 8.85 -7.85 2.46
N ASN A 143 7.66 -7.38 2.05
CA ASN A 143 6.72 -8.10 1.20
C ASN A 143 6.65 -7.45 -0.19
N GLY A 144 6.08 -8.15 -1.17
CA GLY A 144 6.05 -7.65 -2.55
C GLY A 144 7.47 -7.39 -3.10
N THR A 145 8.37 -8.34 -2.92
CA THR A 145 9.77 -8.29 -3.39
C THR A 145 10.17 -9.61 -4.04
N ALA A 146 11.16 -9.57 -4.93
CA ALA A 146 11.71 -10.78 -5.54
C ALA A 146 12.35 -11.70 -4.48
N ARG A 147 12.30 -13.03 -4.70
CA ARG A 147 12.95 -14.02 -3.82
C ARG A 147 14.48 -13.87 -3.78
N MET A 148 15.06 -13.42 -4.89
CA MET A 148 16.50 -13.18 -5.02
C MET A 148 16.73 -11.70 -5.20
N LEU A 149 17.46 -11.09 -4.30
CA LEU A 149 17.77 -9.67 -4.29
C LEU A 149 19.27 -9.43 -4.43
N SER A 150 19.63 -8.30 -5.02
CA SER A 150 21.03 -7.83 -5.03
C SER A 150 21.55 -7.70 -3.61
N LYS A 151 22.79 -8.12 -3.38
CA LYS A 151 23.41 -8.11 -2.05
C LYS A 151 23.57 -6.69 -1.48
N HIS A 152 23.87 -5.71 -2.33
CA HIS A 152 24.28 -4.36 -1.91
C HIS A 152 23.28 -3.26 -2.26
N ASP A 153 22.41 -3.54 -3.22
CA ASP A 153 21.40 -2.58 -3.69
C ASP A 153 20.10 -3.34 -3.97
N ASN A 154 19.13 -3.16 -3.10
CA ASN A 154 17.84 -3.82 -3.17
C ASN A 154 16.75 -3.00 -2.46
N PRO A 155 15.48 -3.22 -2.80
CA PRO A 155 14.37 -2.39 -2.30
C PRO A 155 14.19 -2.44 -0.79
N ILE A 156 14.55 -3.53 -0.12
CA ILE A 156 14.42 -3.63 1.34
C ILE A 156 15.49 -2.78 2.01
N LEU A 157 16.76 -2.95 1.61
CA LEU A 157 17.87 -2.17 2.14
C LEU A 157 17.68 -0.67 1.88
N ALA A 158 17.29 -0.33 0.65
CA ALA A 158 17.05 1.04 0.24
C ALA A 158 16.02 1.75 1.13
N GLN A 159 14.88 1.12 1.36
CA GLN A 159 13.81 1.69 2.17
C GLN A 159 14.11 1.66 3.67
N LEU A 160 14.80 0.62 4.19
CA LEU A 160 15.22 0.57 5.60
C LEU A 160 16.22 1.69 5.93
N SER A 161 17.13 1.99 5.01
CA SER A 161 18.19 3.01 5.21
C SER A 161 17.75 4.44 4.92
N GLU A 162 16.58 4.65 4.33
CA GLU A 162 16.05 6.01 4.08
C GLU A 162 15.29 6.52 5.31
N ASP A 163 15.91 7.42 6.04
CA ASP A 163 15.39 7.91 7.33
C ASP A 163 14.12 8.77 7.22
N ARG A 164 13.84 9.32 6.05
CA ARG A 164 12.62 10.11 5.80
C ARG A 164 11.37 9.25 5.58
N LEU A 165 11.55 7.96 5.29
CA LEU A 165 10.45 7.02 5.13
C LEU A 165 10.08 6.39 6.49
N SER A 166 8.83 6.48 6.88
CA SER A 166 8.22 5.52 7.80
C SER A 166 8.00 4.18 7.10
N ALA A 167 7.81 3.11 7.85
CA ALA A 167 7.54 1.79 7.24
C ALA A 167 6.40 1.08 7.96
N SER A 168 5.48 0.52 7.19
CA SER A 168 4.49 -0.41 7.72
C SER A 168 5.01 -1.85 7.64
N PHE A 169 4.62 -2.67 8.63
CA PHE A 169 5.03 -4.07 8.75
C PHE A 169 3.84 -4.95 9.09
N ILE A 170 3.69 -6.08 8.38
CA ILE A 170 2.72 -7.13 8.72
C ILE A 170 3.33 -7.99 9.82
N THR A 171 2.67 -8.10 10.96
CA THR A 171 3.20 -8.71 12.18
C THR A 171 2.53 -10.03 12.54
N ASP A 172 1.99 -10.74 11.57
CA ASP A 172 1.24 -11.98 11.75
C ASP A 172 2.11 -13.23 12.00
N GLY A 173 3.43 -13.11 11.85
CA GLY A 173 4.39 -14.20 12.00
C GLY A 173 4.50 -15.13 10.78
N TYR A 174 3.82 -14.82 9.67
CA TYR A 174 3.87 -15.55 8.40
C TYR A 174 4.57 -14.76 7.30
N HIS A 175 4.26 -13.47 7.18
CA HIS A 175 4.82 -12.60 6.15
C HIS A 175 6.29 -12.24 6.42
N LEU A 176 6.63 -12.00 7.68
CA LEU A 176 8.01 -11.77 8.12
C LEU A 176 8.37 -12.74 9.23
N SER A 177 9.60 -13.27 9.21
CA SER A 177 10.13 -14.00 10.36
C SER A 177 10.30 -13.05 11.54
N LYS A 178 10.30 -13.61 12.75
CA LYS A 178 10.56 -12.85 13.97
C LYS A 178 11.88 -12.08 13.90
N GLU A 179 12.91 -12.70 13.35
CA GLU A 179 14.25 -12.15 13.22
C GLU A 179 14.27 -10.96 12.23
N GLN A 180 13.61 -11.11 11.07
CA GLN A 180 13.46 -10.01 10.10
C GLN A 180 12.74 -8.83 10.73
N LEU A 181 11.58 -9.09 11.37
CA LEU A 181 10.79 -8.04 12.00
C LEU A 181 11.61 -7.31 13.09
N GLN A 182 12.34 -8.04 13.95
CA GLN A 182 13.20 -7.43 14.97
C GLN A 182 14.29 -6.53 14.36
N LEU A 183 14.91 -6.96 13.26
CA LEU A 183 15.94 -6.17 12.58
C LEU A 183 15.33 -4.91 11.93
N TYR A 184 14.19 -5.04 11.27
CA TYR A 184 13.53 -3.92 10.60
C TYR A 184 13.02 -2.86 11.60
N LEU A 185 12.45 -3.31 12.72
CA LEU A 185 12.03 -2.43 13.81
C LEU A 185 13.21 -1.67 14.44
N ARG A 186 14.36 -2.34 14.59
CA ARG A 186 15.58 -1.66 15.08
C ARG A 186 16.12 -0.64 14.07
N ALA A 187 16.07 -0.96 12.77
CA ALA A 187 16.54 -0.07 11.73
C ALA A 187 15.67 1.19 11.61
N LYS A 188 14.34 1.04 11.67
CA LYS A 188 13.40 2.17 11.56
C LYS A 188 13.21 2.93 12.89
N GLY A 189 13.30 2.24 14.00
CA GLY A 189 12.93 2.77 15.30
C GLY A 189 11.42 2.91 15.50
N PRO A 190 10.95 3.19 16.73
CA PRO A 190 9.54 3.26 17.06
C PRO A 190 8.80 4.40 16.35
N ASP A 191 9.45 5.54 16.15
CA ASP A 191 8.82 6.75 15.61
C ASP A 191 8.49 6.65 14.12
N ARG A 192 9.11 5.70 13.40
CA ARG A 192 8.92 5.47 11.97
C ARG A 192 8.37 4.08 11.65
N THR A 193 7.77 3.44 12.64
CA THR A 193 7.18 2.10 12.52
C THR A 193 5.67 2.14 12.64
N ILE A 194 4.98 1.52 11.70
CA ILE A 194 3.53 1.33 11.71
C ILE A 194 3.25 -0.17 11.63
N LEU A 195 2.52 -0.71 12.58
CA LEU A 195 2.09 -2.11 12.55
C LEU A 195 0.75 -2.21 11.83
N VAL A 196 0.68 -3.07 10.82
CA VAL A 196 -0.53 -3.27 10.01
C VAL A 196 -0.92 -4.73 9.97
N THR A 197 -2.16 -5.00 9.65
CA THR A 197 -2.67 -6.36 9.46
C THR A 197 -2.57 -6.80 8.00
N ASP A 198 -2.79 -5.91 7.07
CA ASP A 198 -2.99 -6.21 5.64
C ASP A 198 -4.02 -7.35 5.43
N ALA A 199 -5.04 -7.35 6.30
CA ALA A 199 -6.00 -8.43 6.40
C ALA A 199 -7.00 -8.39 5.24
N THR A 200 -7.20 -9.53 4.60
CA THR A 200 -8.22 -9.73 3.56
C THR A 200 -9.60 -9.97 4.17
N SER A 201 -10.62 -10.05 3.32
CA SER A 201 -12.00 -10.42 3.73
C SER A 201 -12.10 -11.80 4.39
N ALA A 202 -11.11 -12.66 4.20
CA ALA A 202 -11.01 -13.98 4.83
C ALA A 202 -10.48 -13.94 6.27
N ALA A 203 -9.98 -12.79 6.74
CA ALA A 203 -9.45 -12.67 8.10
C ALA A 203 -10.53 -12.98 9.15
N ALA A 204 -10.19 -13.84 10.11
CA ALA A 204 -11.09 -14.35 11.15
C ALA A 204 -12.31 -15.14 10.62
N ALA A 205 -12.30 -15.60 9.37
CA ALA A 205 -13.25 -16.58 8.85
C ALA A 205 -12.87 -18.02 9.27
N ALA A 206 -13.79 -18.96 9.10
CA ALA A 206 -13.48 -20.37 9.30
C ALA A 206 -12.39 -20.84 8.30
N PRO A 207 -11.59 -21.87 8.65
CA PRO A 207 -10.64 -22.43 7.69
C PRO A 207 -11.33 -22.83 6.37
N GLY A 208 -10.77 -22.39 5.23
CA GLY A 208 -11.37 -22.63 3.92
C GLY A 208 -10.61 -21.95 2.80
N VAL A 209 -11.13 -22.07 1.58
CA VAL A 209 -10.64 -21.38 0.39
C VAL A 209 -11.49 -20.15 0.15
N TYR A 210 -10.87 -19.01 -0.02
CA TYR A 210 -11.52 -17.72 -0.22
C TYR A 210 -10.95 -17.01 -1.45
N GLY A 211 -11.80 -16.34 -2.21
CA GLY A 211 -11.37 -15.48 -3.31
C GLY A 211 -10.87 -14.12 -2.81
N LEU A 212 -9.82 -13.61 -3.41
CA LEU A 212 -9.30 -12.27 -3.16
C LEU A 212 -9.50 -11.41 -4.41
N GLY A 213 -10.52 -10.54 -4.39
CA GLY A 213 -10.87 -9.71 -5.53
C GLY A 213 -11.20 -10.54 -6.77
N PRO A 214 -10.68 -10.16 -7.95
CA PRO A 214 -10.90 -10.87 -9.20
C PRO A 214 -10.01 -12.13 -9.37
N MET A 215 -9.28 -12.51 -8.34
CA MET A 215 -8.32 -13.63 -8.31
C MET A 215 -8.93 -14.87 -7.65
#